data_b02f4efe62515f157e65106c76644b6c
#
_entry.id   b02f4efe62515f157e65106c76644b6c
#
_cell.length_a   1.000
_cell.length_b   1.000
_cell.length_c   1.000
_cell.angle_alpha   90.00
_cell.angle_beta   90.00
_cell.angle_gamma   90.00
#
_symmetry.space_group_name_H-M   'P 1'
#
loop_
_entity.id
_entity.type
_entity.pdbx_description
1 polymer ?
#
loop_
_entity_poly.entity_id
_entity_poly.type
_entity_poly.pdbx_seq_one_letter_code
_entity_poly.pdbx_strand_id
1 'polypeptide(L)'
;MKVLQEMGIPDHLTCLLINVYAGQEVTVRTGHGTTEWLQIGKGLHQSCILSPCLFNVYAESIMRNAGLEEAQTGIKIAGRNINHLRYADDTTLMAESEEELKSLLMKVKEESEKVGLKLNIQKMKIMASSPITSWQIDVETVETVADLIFWAPKSLQMVTAAMKLKDACSLEKKL
;
A
#
# COMPACT_ATOMS: atom_id res chain seq x y z
N MET A 1 -9.54 14.03 -0.96
CA MET A 1 -10.62 14.49 -1.88
C MET A 1 -10.12 14.67 -3.30
N LYS A 2 -9.01 15.35 -3.52
CA LYS A 2 -8.40 15.52 -4.85
C LYS A 2 -8.19 14.19 -5.58
N VAL A 3 -7.66 13.18 -4.89
CA VAL A 3 -7.46 11.81 -5.43
C VAL A 3 -8.74 11.19 -5.99
N LEU A 4 -9.89 11.38 -5.34
CA LEU A 4 -11.16 10.81 -5.83
C LEU A 4 -11.58 11.42 -7.17
N GLN A 5 -11.42 12.73 -7.32
CA GLN A 5 -11.72 13.43 -8.58
C GLN A 5 -10.73 13.04 -9.69
N GLU A 6 -9.43 12.96 -9.38
CA GLU A 6 -8.39 12.50 -10.32
C GLU A 6 -8.63 11.06 -10.79
N MET A 7 -9.23 10.23 -9.93
CA MET A 7 -9.62 8.86 -10.26
C MET A 7 -10.97 8.74 -10.95
N GLY A 8 -11.59 9.87 -11.31
CA GLY A 8 -12.84 9.92 -12.07
C GLY A 8 -14.11 9.63 -11.26
N ILE A 9 -14.04 9.73 -9.93
CA ILE A 9 -15.23 9.61 -9.08
C ILE A 9 -16.11 10.85 -9.27
N PRO A 10 -17.41 10.69 -9.63
CA PRO A 10 -18.31 11.81 -9.84
C PRO A 10 -18.43 12.74 -8.62
N ASP A 11 -18.57 14.03 -8.86
CA ASP A 11 -18.59 15.07 -7.82
C ASP A 11 -19.68 14.85 -6.78
N HIS A 12 -20.87 14.39 -7.18
CA HIS A 12 -21.95 14.12 -6.23
C HIS A 12 -21.61 12.98 -5.26
N LEU A 13 -20.88 11.92 -5.70
CA LEU A 13 -20.41 10.86 -4.83
C LEU A 13 -19.28 11.35 -3.93
N THR A 14 -18.39 12.18 -4.48
CA THR A 14 -17.32 12.80 -3.69
C THR A 14 -17.89 13.67 -2.58
N CYS A 15 -18.93 14.49 -2.88
CA CYS A 15 -19.64 15.29 -1.88
C CYS A 15 -20.30 14.41 -0.80
N LEU A 16 -20.95 13.32 -1.19
CA LEU A 16 -21.54 12.38 -0.22
C LEU A 16 -20.48 11.77 0.71
N LEU A 17 -19.34 11.35 0.14
CA LEU A 17 -18.22 10.83 0.95
C LEU A 17 -17.66 11.88 1.90
N ILE A 18 -17.53 13.15 1.45
CA ILE A 18 -17.11 14.25 2.33
C ILE A 18 -18.06 14.36 3.52
N ASN A 19 -19.36 14.37 3.27
CA ASN A 19 -20.37 14.50 4.33
C ASN A 19 -20.37 13.32 5.29
N VAL A 20 -20.17 12.10 4.80
CA VAL A 20 -20.06 10.89 5.64
C VAL A 20 -18.85 10.93 6.56
N TYR A 21 -17.72 11.46 6.07
CA TYR A 21 -16.46 11.51 6.84
C TYR A 21 -16.25 12.84 7.59
N ALA A 22 -17.04 13.87 7.34
CA ALA A 22 -16.93 15.16 8.01
C ALA A 22 -17.45 15.08 9.45
N GLY A 23 -16.67 15.60 10.39
CA GLY A 23 -17.10 15.74 11.80
C GLY A 23 -17.32 14.42 12.53
N GLN A 24 -16.69 13.33 12.08
CA GLN A 24 -16.78 12.05 12.78
C GLN A 24 -16.07 12.11 14.13
N GLU A 25 -16.76 11.60 15.14
CA GLU A 25 -16.25 11.49 16.51
C GLU A 25 -16.30 10.03 16.95
N VAL A 26 -15.40 9.65 17.83
CA VAL A 26 -15.32 8.30 18.40
C VAL A 26 -15.13 8.36 19.90
N THR A 27 -15.74 7.42 20.60
CA THR A 27 -15.43 7.13 22.02
C THR A 27 -14.89 5.72 22.13
N VAL A 28 -13.99 5.51 23.07
CA VAL A 28 -13.45 4.17 23.38
C VAL A 28 -14.06 3.68 24.67
N ARG A 29 -14.65 2.49 24.64
CA ARG A 29 -15.18 1.85 25.84
C ARG A 29 -14.05 1.04 26.50
N THR A 30 -13.70 1.43 27.70
CA THR A 30 -12.70 0.74 28.53
C THR A 30 -13.40 0.00 29.69
N GLY A 31 -12.66 -0.85 30.41
CA GLY A 31 -13.19 -1.50 31.63
C GLY A 31 -13.59 -0.52 32.74
N HIS A 32 -13.18 0.72 32.67
CA HIS A 32 -13.45 1.78 33.66
C HIS A 32 -14.46 2.84 33.19
N GLY A 33 -15.03 2.69 31.99
CA GLY A 33 -16.01 3.61 31.42
C GLY A 33 -15.69 3.96 29.94
N THR A 34 -16.36 5.00 29.45
CA THR A 34 -16.12 5.54 28.09
C THR A 34 -15.26 6.78 28.16
N THR A 35 -14.38 6.94 27.18
CA THR A 35 -13.58 8.17 27.03
C THR A 35 -14.47 9.35 26.63
N GLU A 36 -13.92 10.57 26.69
CA GLU A 36 -14.50 11.71 26.02
C GLU A 36 -14.53 11.50 24.50
N TRP A 37 -15.38 12.27 23.80
CA TRP A 37 -15.49 12.23 22.36
C TRP A 37 -14.21 12.77 21.71
N LEU A 38 -13.60 11.96 20.85
CA LEU A 38 -12.39 12.29 20.10
C LEU A 38 -12.76 12.50 18.63
N GLN A 39 -12.36 13.64 18.07
CA GLN A 39 -12.57 13.90 16.65
C GLN A 39 -11.60 13.09 15.79
N ILE A 40 -12.13 12.43 14.76
CA ILE A 40 -11.33 11.69 13.78
C ILE A 40 -10.91 12.67 12.68
N GLY A 41 -9.63 13.03 12.68
CA GLY A 41 -9.08 13.96 11.70
C GLY A 41 -8.63 13.33 10.39
N LYS A 42 -8.22 12.05 10.41
CA LYS A 42 -7.67 11.32 9.24
C LYS A 42 -7.92 9.83 9.38
N GLY A 43 -8.03 9.15 8.23
CA GLY A 43 -8.11 7.70 8.15
C GLY A 43 -9.45 7.20 7.62
N LEU A 44 -9.53 5.89 7.40
CA LEU A 44 -10.75 5.18 7.00
C LEU A 44 -11.30 4.46 8.23
N HIS A 45 -12.60 4.50 8.39
CA HIS A 45 -13.26 3.82 9.49
C HIS A 45 -13.16 2.30 9.32
N GLN A 46 -12.59 1.59 10.30
CA GLN A 46 -12.58 0.13 10.30
C GLN A 46 -14.02 -0.42 10.32
N SER A 47 -14.22 -1.54 9.63
CA SER A 47 -15.54 -2.19 9.49
C SER A 47 -16.60 -1.38 8.71
N CYS A 48 -16.23 -0.25 8.10
CA CYS A 48 -17.09 0.45 7.16
C CYS A 48 -17.04 -0.23 5.79
N ILE A 49 -18.20 -0.50 5.19
CA ILE A 49 -18.31 -1.14 3.87
C ILE A 49 -17.63 -0.35 2.75
N LEU A 50 -17.50 0.97 2.89
CA LEU A 50 -16.86 1.85 1.92
C LEU A 50 -15.33 1.89 2.05
N SER A 51 -14.79 1.55 3.22
CA SER A 51 -13.36 1.69 3.49
C SER A 51 -12.46 0.85 2.56
N PRO A 52 -12.77 -0.42 2.24
CA PRO A 52 -11.99 -1.18 1.26
C PRO A 52 -12.00 -0.55 -0.14
N CYS A 53 -13.14 -0.03 -0.58
CA CYS A 53 -13.26 0.62 -1.88
C CYS A 53 -12.43 1.90 -1.93
N LEU A 54 -12.50 2.74 -0.91
CA LEU A 54 -11.72 3.97 -0.82
C LEU A 54 -10.22 3.67 -0.73
N PHE A 55 -9.82 2.67 0.06
CA PHE A 55 -8.43 2.23 0.12
C PHE A 55 -7.93 1.81 -1.26
N ASN A 56 -8.70 1.00 -2.00
CA ASN A 56 -8.33 0.56 -3.33
C ASN A 56 -8.17 1.73 -4.32
N VAL A 57 -9.04 2.76 -4.25
CA VAL A 57 -8.90 3.96 -5.08
C VAL A 57 -7.60 4.72 -4.76
N TYR A 58 -7.26 4.86 -3.47
CA TYR A 58 -6.01 5.48 -3.06
C TYR A 58 -4.79 4.66 -3.50
N ALA A 59 -4.81 3.35 -3.29
CA ALA A 59 -3.74 2.46 -3.71
C ALA A 59 -3.53 2.50 -5.23
N GLU A 60 -4.62 2.52 -6.01
CA GLU A 60 -4.55 2.67 -7.46
C GLU A 60 -3.93 3.99 -7.88
N SER A 61 -4.33 5.10 -7.25
CA SER A 61 -3.74 6.42 -7.51
C SER A 61 -2.24 6.44 -7.24
N ILE A 62 -1.77 5.81 -6.16
CA ILE A 62 -0.35 5.68 -5.86
C ILE A 62 0.39 4.95 -7.00
N MET A 63 -0.13 3.82 -7.47
CA MET A 63 0.52 3.03 -8.52
C MET A 63 0.57 3.78 -9.85
N ARG A 64 -0.50 4.49 -10.22
CA ARG A 64 -0.53 5.35 -11.42
C ARG A 64 0.49 6.47 -11.34
N ASN A 65 0.51 7.20 -10.22
CA ASN A 65 1.44 8.32 -10.02
C ASN A 65 2.90 7.85 -9.95
N ALA A 66 3.15 6.64 -9.44
CA ALA A 66 4.47 6.02 -9.50
C ALA A 66 4.87 5.57 -10.92
N GLY A 67 3.97 5.69 -11.91
CA GLY A 67 4.23 5.34 -13.31
C GLY A 67 4.33 3.84 -13.56
N LEU A 68 3.74 3.01 -12.71
CA LEU A 68 3.83 1.56 -12.84
C LEU A 68 3.00 1.04 -14.03
N GLU A 69 1.93 1.71 -14.40
CA GLU A 69 1.09 1.30 -15.54
C GLU A 69 1.80 1.49 -16.90
N GLU A 70 2.63 2.53 -17.02
CA GLU A 70 3.32 2.89 -18.26
C GLU A 70 4.73 2.30 -18.34
N ALA A 71 5.24 1.76 -17.23
CA ALA A 71 6.60 1.26 -17.17
C ALA A 71 6.76 -0.01 -18.02
N GLN A 72 7.75 0.01 -18.90
CA GLN A 72 8.22 -1.22 -19.58
C GLN A 72 8.99 -2.15 -18.60
N THR A 73 9.09 -1.74 -17.36
CA THR A 73 9.70 -2.44 -16.25
C THR A 73 8.80 -3.58 -15.76
N GLY A 74 9.40 -4.58 -15.14
CA GLY A 74 8.68 -5.76 -14.64
C GLY A 74 9.08 -7.01 -15.40
N ILE A 75 8.35 -8.08 -15.15
CA ILE A 75 8.59 -9.39 -15.76
C ILE A 75 7.59 -9.66 -16.89
N LYS A 76 8.05 -10.33 -17.92
CA LYS A 76 7.19 -10.74 -19.05
C LYS A 76 6.51 -12.07 -18.77
N ILE A 77 5.18 -12.05 -18.63
CA ILE A 77 4.35 -13.25 -18.52
C ILE A 77 3.36 -13.28 -19.68
N ALA A 78 3.43 -14.31 -20.50
CA ALA A 78 2.54 -14.49 -21.66
C ALA A 78 2.49 -13.23 -22.59
N GLY A 79 3.63 -12.57 -22.78
CA GLY A 79 3.76 -11.38 -23.64
C GLY A 79 3.29 -10.07 -22.99
N ARG A 80 2.88 -10.09 -21.73
CA ARG A 80 2.50 -8.89 -20.98
C ARG A 80 3.54 -8.59 -19.92
N ASN A 81 3.89 -7.32 -19.77
CA ASN A 81 4.70 -6.86 -18.64
C ASN A 81 3.85 -6.80 -17.39
N ILE A 82 4.32 -7.47 -16.32
CA ILE A 82 3.72 -7.43 -15.00
C ILE A 82 4.79 -6.91 -14.04
N ASN A 83 4.57 -5.75 -13.45
CA ASN A 83 5.49 -5.12 -12.52
C ASN A 83 4.95 -5.05 -11.10
N HIS A 84 3.64 -5.27 -10.91
CA HIS A 84 3.06 -5.35 -9.58
C HIS A 84 1.81 -6.25 -9.56
N LEU A 85 1.56 -6.84 -8.39
CA LEU A 85 0.31 -7.52 -8.04
C LEU A 85 -0.19 -6.96 -6.72
N ARG A 86 -1.51 -6.78 -6.60
CA ARG A 86 -2.14 -6.25 -5.38
C ARG A 86 -3.27 -7.12 -4.91
N TYR A 87 -3.33 -7.28 -3.60
CA TYR A 87 -4.47 -7.86 -2.90
C TYR A 87 -4.70 -7.08 -1.61
N ALA A 88 -5.75 -6.26 -1.57
CA ALA A 88 -6.03 -5.32 -0.48
C ALA A 88 -4.81 -4.42 -0.19
N ASP A 89 -4.26 -4.50 1.02
CA ASP A 89 -3.07 -3.76 1.47
C ASP A 89 -1.74 -4.46 1.14
N ASP A 90 -1.78 -5.71 0.71
CA ASP A 90 -0.60 -6.44 0.27
C ASP A 90 -0.29 -6.12 -1.20
N THR A 91 0.93 -5.67 -1.45
CA THR A 91 1.41 -5.37 -2.80
C THR A 91 2.73 -6.09 -3.04
N THR A 92 2.84 -6.72 -4.20
CA THR A 92 4.08 -7.35 -4.66
C THR A 92 4.58 -6.59 -5.86
N LEU A 93 5.81 -6.08 -5.81
CA LEU A 93 6.53 -5.51 -6.94
C LEU A 93 7.42 -6.57 -7.57
N MET A 94 7.55 -6.52 -8.88
CA MET A 94 8.31 -7.47 -9.67
C MET A 94 9.20 -6.73 -10.66
N ALA A 95 10.46 -7.19 -10.79
CA ALA A 95 11.43 -6.63 -11.71
C ALA A 95 12.40 -7.71 -12.20
N GLU A 96 13.09 -7.44 -13.30
CA GLU A 96 14.15 -8.31 -13.84
C GLU A 96 15.49 -8.09 -13.13
N SER A 97 15.69 -6.93 -12.48
CA SER A 97 16.92 -6.60 -11.75
C SER A 97 16.65 -5.99 -10.39
N GLU A 98 17.67 -6.02 -9.52
CA GLU A 98 17.62 -5.42 -8.18
C GLU A 98 17.49 -3.89 -8.26
N GLU A 99 18.22 -3.25 -9.17
CA GLU A 99 18.20 -1.80 -9.36
C GLU A 99 16.83 -1.32 -9.82
N GLU A 100 16.21 -2.06 -10.73
CA GLU A 100 14.87 -1.79 -11.23
C GLU A 100 13.84 -1.91 -10.09
N LEU A 101 13.89 -3.00 -9.31
CA LEU A 101 13.02 -3.20 -8.18
C LEU A 101 13.15 -2.08 -7.15
N LYS A 102 14.38 -1.66 -6.85
CA LYS A 102 14.67 -0.56 -5.94
C LYS A 102 14.09 0.76 -6.45
N SER A 103 14.24 1.03 -7.75
CA SER A 103 13.67 2.23 -8.39
C SER A 103 12.15 2.24 -8.28
N LEU A 104 11.47 1.12 -8.59
CA LEU A 104 10.02 0.99 -8.46
C LEU A 104 9.56 1.20 -7.02
N LEU A 105 10.24 0.57 -6.08
CA LEU A 105 9.90 0.67 -4.66
C LEU A 105 10.03 2.11 -4.13
N MET A 106 11.10 2.82 -4.51
CA MET A 106 11.30 4.20 -4.09
C MET A 106 10.22 5.13 -4.66
N LYS A 107 9.78 4.94 -5.90
CA LYS A 107 8.66 5.69 -6.48
C LYS A 107 7.36 5.43 -5.73
N VAL A 108 7.03 4.17 -5.44
CA VAL A 108 5.83 3.81 -4.67
C VAL A 108 5.90 4.38 -3.26
N LYS A 109 7.06 4.34 -2.62
CA LYS A 109 7.28 4.94 -1.30
C LYS A 109 6.98 6.45 -1.32
N GLU A 110 7.57 7.18 -2.26
CA GLU A 110 7.38 8.63 -2.40
C GLU A 110 5.90 8.98 -2.62
N GLU A 111 5.21 8.29 -3.54
CA GLU A 111 3.80 8.55 -3.83
C GLU A 111 2.88 8.16 -2.66
N SER A 112 3.19 7.08 -1.94
CA SER A 112 2.42 6.69 -0.76
C SER A 112 2.56 7.69 0.40
N GLU A 113 3.74 8.25 0.61
CA GLU A 113 3.98 9.28 1.62
C GLU A 113 3.20 10.58 1.33
N LYS A 114 3.05 10.96 0.05
CA LYS A 114 2.25 12.14 -0.35
C LYS A 114 0.78 12.05 0.07
N VAL A 115 0.23 10.83 0.08
CA VAL A 115 -1.16 10.59 0.52
C VAL A 115 -1.27 10.19 1.99
N GLY A 116 -0.15 10.17 2.72
CA GLY A 116 -0.09 9.88 4.16
C GLY A 116 -0.06 8.39 4.50
N LEU A 117 0.16 7.51 3.51
CA LEU A 117 0.39 6.08 3.72
C LEU A 117 1.90 5.84 3.88
N LYS A 118 2.27 4.95 4.78
CA LYS A 118 3.67 4.57 4.99
C LYS A 118 3.89 3.10 4.67
N LEU A 119 4.99 2.80 4.00
CA LEU A 119 5.42 1.42 3.81
C LEU A 119 5.83 0.81 5.16
N ASN A 120 5.42 -0.43 5.38
CA ASN A 120 5.84 -1.18 6.54
C ASN A 120 7.09 -2.01 6.20
N ILE A 121 8.28 -1.39 6.31
CA ILE A 121 9.56 -2.01 5.94
C ILE A 121 9.82 -3.29 6.76
N GLN A 122 9.40 -3.33 8.03
CA GLN A 122 9.58 -4.51 8.89
C GLN A 122 8.78 -5.74 8.43
N LYS A 123 7.70 -5.53 7.67
CA LYS A 123 6.90 -6.63 7.08
C LYS A 123 7.24 -6.88 5.62
N MET A 124 8.13 -6.08 5.06
CA MET A 124 8.58 -6.26 3.69
C MET A 124 9.50 -7.46 3.60
N LYS A 125 9.33 -8.23 2.52
CA LYS A 125 10.17 -9.37 2.21
C LYS A 125 10.63 -9.29 0.77
N ILE A 126 11.85 -9.70 0.51
CA ILE A 126 12.43 -9.75 -0.83
C ILE A 126 12.76 -11.20 -1.16
N MET A 127 12.34 -11.61 -2.35
CA MET A 127 12.74 -12.87 -2.95
C MET A 127 13.50 -12.61 -4.24
N ALA A 128 14.62 -13.27 -4.42
CA ALA A 128 15.38 -13.21 -5.65
C ALA A 128 15.82 -14.61 -6.09
N SER A 129 15.98 -14.80 -7.39
CA SER A 129 16.50 -16.05 -7.97
C SER A 129 18.00 -16.25 -7.75
N SER A 130 18.73 -15.15 -7.53
CA SER A 130 20.16 -15.14 -7.19
C SER A 130 20.36 -14.68 -5.74
N PRO A 131 21.41 -15.15 -5.06
CA PRO A 131 21.64 -14.76 -3.67
C PRO A 131 21.88 -13.26 -3.56
N ILE A 132 20.98 -12.56 -2.85
CA ILE A 132 21.15 -11.17 -2.45
C ILE A 132 21.78 -11.16 -1.07
N THR A 133 22.91 -10.48 -0.91
CA THR A 133 23.66 -10.46 0.34
C THR A 133 23.06 -9.57 1.42
N SER A 134 22.47 -8.44 1.02
CA SER A 134 21.72 -7.56 1.93
C SER A 134 20.97 -6.50 1.15
N TRP A 135 19.73 -6.21 1.54
CA TRP A 135 18.94 -5.15 0.95
C TRP A 135 18.57 -4.13 2.02
N GLN A 136 18.86 -2.86 1.74
CA GLN A 136 18.57 -1.78 2.66
C GLN A 136 17.69 -0.72 1.99
N ILE A 137 16.67 -0.29 2.72
CA ILE A 137 15.82 0.85 2.37
C ILE A 137 15.98 1.87 3.48
N ASP A 138 16.48 3.04 3.13
CA ASP A 138 16.93 4.04 4.10
C ASP A 138 18.01 3.44 5.04
N VAL A 139 17.68 3.23 6.30
CA VAL A 139 18.57 2.65 7.32
C VAL A 139 18.13 1.24 7.74
N GLU A 140 16.97 0.78 7.25
CA GLU A 140 16.39 -0.49 7.67
C GLU A 140 16.77 -1.63 6.69
N THR A 141 17.18 -2.76 7.24
CA THR A 141 17.48 -3.97 6.47
C THR A 141 16.18 -4.73 6.20
N VAL A 142 15.96 -5.12 4.94
CA VAL A 142 14.79 -5.90 4.54
C VAL A 142 15.14 -7.38 4.58
N GLU A 143 14.22 -8.20 5.08
CA GLU A 143 14.36 -9.66 5.16
C GLU A 143 14.38 -10.26 3.74
N THR A 144 15.41 -11.04 3.43
CA THR A 144 15.47 -11.86 2.23
C THR A 144 14.94 -13.26 2.51
N VAL A 145 14.04 -13.75 1.67
CA VAL A 145 13.40 -15.06 1.82
C VAL A 145 13.60 -15.91 0.56
N ALA A 146 13.71 -17.22 0.77
CA ALA A 146 13.85 -18.17 -0.33
C ALA A 146 12.49 -18.44 -1.04
N ASP A 147 11.39 -18.32 -0.30
CA ASP A 147 10.04 -18.57 -0.80
C ASP A 147 9.10 -17.43 -0.34
N LEU A 148 8.40 -16.83 -1.27
CA LEU A 148 7.29 -15.92 -1.01
C LEU A 148 5.97 -16.67 -1.21
N ILE A 149 5.21 -16.84 -0.13
CA ILE A 149 3.85 -17.37 -0.21
C ILE A 149 2.92 -16.21 -0.57
N PHE A 150 3.00 -15.79 -1.79
CA PHE A 150 1.96 -15.00 -2.42
C PHE A 150 1.45 -15.88 -3.56
N TRP A 151 0.23 -16.20 -3.63
CA TRP A 151 -0.53 -16.99 -4.63
C TRP A 151 0.13 -17.25 -6.02
N ALA A 152 1.45 -17.12 -6.16
CA ALA A 152 2.18 -17.29 -7.41
C ALA A 152 2.94 -18.64 -7.47
N PRO A 153 2.90 -19.37 -8.58
CA PRO A 153 3.64 -20.62 -8.73
C PRO A 153 5.15 -20.41 -8.71
N LYS A 154 5.87 -21.35 -8.08
CA LYS A 154 7.32 -21.37 -7.80
C LYS A 154 8.26 -21.33 -9.02
N SER A 155 7.78 -21.11 -10.24
CA SER A 155 8.54 -21.39 -11.47
C SER A 155 9.10 -20.20 -12.22
N LEU A 156 9.06 -18.98 -11.67
CA LEU A 156 9.64 -17.81 -12.34
C LEU A 156 10.91 -17.33 -11.63
N GLN A 157 11.99 -17.15 -12.41
CA GLN A 157 13.19 -16.44 -11.96
C GLN A 157 12.84 -14.95 -11.86
N MET A 158 12.67 -14.45 -10.63
CA MET A 158 12.20 -13.09 -10.37
C MET A 158 12.90 -12.50 -9.16
N VAL A 159 13.18 -11.21 -9.22
CA VAL A 159 13.39 -10.39 -8.03
C VAL A 159 12.05 -9.79 -7.66
N THR A 160 11.54 -10.14 -6.50
CA THR A 160 10.20 -9.72 -6.08
C THR A 160 10.29 -9.13 -4.68
N ALA A 161 9.76 -7.94 -4.49
CA ALA A 161 9.54 -7.37 -3.17
C ALA A 161 8.05 -7.43 -2.83
N ALA A 162 7.71 -8.14 -1.77
CA ALA A 162 6.37 -8.06 -1.20
C ALA A 162 6.36 -6.98 -0.13
N MET A 163 5.46 -6.02 -0.26
CA MET A 163 5.29 -4.93 0.69
C MET A 163 3.85 -4.79 1.13
N LYS A 164 3.67 -4.30 2.33
CA LYS A 164 2.37 -3.97 2.89
C LYS A 164 2.26 -2.48 3.12
N LEU A 165 1.23 -1.86 2.54
CA LEU A 165 0.88 -0.49 2.84
C LEU A 165 0.23 -0.44 4.22
N LYS A 166 0.83 0.34 5.13
CA LYS A 166 0.29 0.53 6.47
C LYS A 166 -0.76 1.63 6.45
N ASP A 167 -1.97 1.29 6.86
CA ASP A 167 -3.04 2.27 7.05
C ASP A 167 -2.58 3.41 7.96
N ALA A 168 -2.89 4.63 7.55
CA ALA A 168 -2.74 5.82 8.41
C ALA A 168 -3.63 5.75 9.67
N CYS A 169 -4.47 4.73 9.80
CA CYS A 169 -5.43 4.53 10.87
C CYS A 169 -4.89 3.75 12.08
N SER A 170 -3.58 3.60 12.24
CA SER A 170 -3.04 2.99 13.47
C SER A 170 -2.86 4.02 14.59
N LEU A 171 -3.96 4.72 14.96
CA LEU A 171 -4.06 5.45 16.22
C LEU A 171 -4.41 4.53 17.41
N GLU A 172 -4.53 3.24 17.19
CA GLU A 172 -5.04 2.30 18.16
C GLU A 172 -3.98 1.49 18.92
N LYS A 173 -2.79 1.98 19.18
CA LYS A 173 -1.92 1.28 20.16
C LYS A 173 -0.92 2.21 20.83
N LYS A 174 -1.39 3.28 21.45
CA LYS A 174 -0.66 3.95 22.52
C LYS A 174 -1.67 4.63 23.46
N LEU A 175 -2.36 3.84 24.21
CA LEU A 175 -2.91 4.17 25.51
C LEU A 175 -2.64 2.99 26.44
#